data_5ee0b827a683a57057b744a75e2d8528
#
_entry.id   5ee0b827a683a57057b744a75e2d8528
#
_cell.length_a   1.000
_cell.length_b   1.000
_cell.length_c   1.000
_cell.angle_alpha   90.00
_cell.angle_beta   90.00
_cell.angle_gamma   90.00
#
_symmetry.space_group_name_H-M   'P 1'
#
loop_
_entity.id
_entity.type
_entity.pdbx_description
1 polymer ?
#
loop_
_entity_poly.entity_id
_entity_poly.type
_entity_poly.pdbx_seq_one_letter_code
_entity_poly.pdbx_strand_id
1 'polypeptide(L)'
;MKTLIIYAHPYDKSFNHAIFTKVQQILKARKEEFSAIDLYWDNFNPAYDARELSLFKAGKTSDPNVKKYQKLLKEANRLIFTFPVWWNDTPAIIKGFIDKVMKKQFAYDVGATGVIGHLRNIQRVEVMTTLPHPPGI
;
A
#
# COMPACT_ATOMS: atom_id res chain seq x y z
N MET A 1 -10.81 15.30 -2.30
CA MET A 1 -9.80 14.42 -1.69
C MET A 1 -9.49 13.29 -2.67
N LYS A 2 -8.24 13.10 -2.97
CA LYS A 2 -7.79 12.04 -3.89
C LYS A 2 -7.44 10.78 -3.10
N THR A 3 -8.08 9.68 -3.42
CA THR A 3 -7.90 8.40 -2.73
C THR A 3 -6.96 7.48 -3.51
N LEU A 4 -6.05 6.82 -2.80
CA LEU A 4 -5.28 5.71 -3.32
C LEU A 4 -5.72 4.43 -2.58
N ILE A 5 -6.18 3.45 -3.34
CA ILE A 5 -6.52 2.13 -2.82
C ILE A 5 -5.33 1.21 -3.03
N ILE A 6 -4.91 0.52 -1.98
CA ILE A 6 -3.83 -0.46 -2.02
C ILE A 6 -4.45 -1.81 -1.66
N TYR A 7 -4.55 -2.67 -2.67
CA TYR A 7 -5.25 -3.95 -2.60
C TYR A 7 -4.31 -5.12 -2.78
N ALA A 8 -4.52 -6.17 -2.01
CA ALA A 8 -3.78 -7.42 -2.14
C ALA A 8 -4.66 -8.64 -1.85
N HIS A 9 -4.95 -9.42 -2.86
CA HIS A 9 -5.47 -10.78 -2.75
C HIS A 9 -5.19 -11.55 -4.04
N PRO A 10 -4.71 -12.82 -3.97
CA PRO A 10 -4.39 -13.59 -5.17
C PRO A 10 -5.61 -14.12 -5.91
N TYR A 11 -6.77 -14.17 -5.26
CA TYR A 11 -7.99 -14.77 -5.79
C TYR A 11 -9.07 -13.72 -6.04
N ASP A 12 -9.46 -13.55 -7.29
CA ASP A 12 -10.40 -12.53 -7.73
C ASP A 12 -11.87 -12.77 -7.30
N LYS A 13 -12.19 -13.97 -6.81
CA LYS A 13 -13.51 -14.31 -6.25
C LYS A 13 -13.54 -14.30 -4.72
N SER A 14 -12.54 -13.72 -4.09
CA SER A 14 -12.49 -13.56 -2.64
C SER A 14 -13.46 -12.49 -2.14
N PHE A 15 -13.83 -12.59 -0.86
CA PHE A 15 -14.60 -11.52 -0.21
C PHE A 15 -13.82 -10.21 -0.19
N ASN A 16 -12.52 -10.29 -0.01
CA ASN A 16 -11.63 -9.13 -0.05
C ASN A 16 -11.67 -8.43 -1.42
N HIS A 17 -11.71 -9.18 -2.52
CA HIS A 17 -11.87 -8.63 -3.86
C HIS A 17 -13.24 -7.94 -4.02
N ALA A 18 -14.30 -8.49 -3.44
CA ALA A 18 -15.62 -7.87 -3.46
C ALA A 18 -15.62 -6.51 -2.74
N ILE A 19 -14.91 -6.39 -1.63
CA ILE A 19 -14.70 -5.12 -0.92
C ILE A 19 -13.96 -4.12 -1.82
N PHE A 20 -12.87 -4.53 -2.43
CA PHE A 20 -12.09 -3.71 -3.37
C PHE A 20 -12.95 -3.16 -4.51
N THR A 21 -13.73 -4.03 -5.14
CA THR A 21 -14.65 -3.65 -6.22
C THR A 21 -15.71 -2.67 -5.72
N LYS A 22 -16.31 -2.94 -4.55
CA LYS A 22 -17.34 -2.10 -3.97
C LYS A 22 -16.85 -0.70 -3.63
N VAL A 23 -15.67 -0.60 -3.06
CA VAL A 23 -15.04 0.70 -2.74
C VAL A 23 -14.87 1.54 -4.00
N GLN A 24 -14.37 0.93 -5.08
CA GLN A 24 -14.21 1.63 -6.36
C GLN A 24 -15.56 2.10 -6.93
N GLN A 25 -16.59 1.27 -6.86
CA GLN A 25 -17.95 1.64 -7.30
C GLN A 25 -18.49 2.83 -6.51
N ILE A 26 -18.31 2.84 -5.20
CA ILE A 26 -18.77 3.94 -4.33
C ILE A 26 -18.05 5.24 -4.68
N LEU A 27 -16.73 5.20 -4.83
CA LEU A 27 -15.95 6.39 -5.18
C LEU A 27 -16.36 6.94 -6.55
N LYS A 28 -16.58 6.08 -7.53
CA LYS A 28 -17.11 6.45 -8.84
C LYS A 28 -18.48 7.12 -8.75
N ALA A 29 -19.42 6.51 -8.00
CA ALA A 29 -20.77 7.05 -7.82
C ALA A 29 -20.76 8.43 -7.16
N ARG A 30 -19.81 8.66 -6.25
CA ARG A 30 -19.61 9.96 -5.58
C ARG A 30 -18.81 10.95 -6.41
N LYS A 31 -18.33 10.58 -7.59
CA LYS A 31 -17.44 11.39 -8.43
C LYS A 31 -16.17 11.82 -7.69
N GLU A 32 -15.70 11.00 -6.77
CA GLU A 32 -14.43 11.21 -6.07
C GLU A 32 -13.27 10.67 -6.92
N GLU A 33 -12.20 11.43 -6.99
CA GLU A 33 -10.99 11.03 -7.70
C GLU A 33 -10.25 9.93 -6.94
N PHE A 34 -9.87 8.86 -7.63
CA PHE A 34 -9.10 7.78 -7.03
C PHE A 34 -8.18 7.07 -8.02
N SER A 35 -7.17 6.43 -7.47
CA SER A 35 -6.31 5.46 -8.15
C SER A 35 -6.29 4.17 -7.34
N ALA A 36 -5.95 3.06 -7.98
CA ALA A 36 -5.85 1.76 -7.33
C ALA A 36 -4.54 1.08 -7.68
N ILE A 37 -3.94 0.43 -6.68
CA ILE A 37 -2.82 -0.50 -6.81
C ILE A 37 -3.35 -1.88 -6.51
N ASP A 38 -3.20 -2.81 -7.45
CA ASP A 38 -3.44 -4.24 -7.24
C ASP A 38 -2.09 -4.95 -7.26
N LEU A 39 -1.57 -5.26 -6.08
CA LEU A 39 -0.21 -5.77 -5.92
C LEU A 39 0.01 -7.13 -6.62
N TYR A 40 -0.99 -8.02 -6.61
CA TYR A 40 -0.90 -9.30 -7.31
C TYR A 40 -1.02 -9.13 -8.81
N TRP A 41 -1.92 -8.29 -9.27
CA TRP A 41 -2.05 -8.00 -10.70
C TRP A 41 -0.79 -7.37 -11.28
N ASP A 42 -0.17 -6.46 -10.54
CA ASP A 42 1.08 -5.81 -10.94
C ASP A 42 2.30 -6.76 -10.85
N ASN A 43 2.11 -7.98 -10.37
CA ASN A 43 3.20 -8.93 -10.11
C ASN A 43 4.31 -8.31 -9.24
N PHE A 44 3.92 -7.56 -8.21
CA PHE A 44 4.84 -6.87 -7.34
C PHE A 44 5.73 -7.86 -6.59
N ASN A 45 7.04 -7.67 -6.64
CA ASN A 45 7.99 -8.46 -5.86
C ASN A 45 8.14 -7.87 -4.46
N PRO A 46 7.65 -8.54 -3.40
CA PRO A 46 7.71 -8.01 -2.03
C PRO A 46 9.10 -8.12 -1.39
N ALA A 47 9.98 -8.96 -1.94
CA ALA A 47 11.27 -9.23 -1.31
C ALA A 47 12.32 -8.18 -1.66
N TYR A 48 13.14 -7.81 -0.67
CA TYR A 48 14.38 -7.09 -0.93
C TYR A 48 15.41 -8.04 -1.52
N ASP A 49 16.11 -7.58 -2.53
CA ASP A 49 17.41 -8.13 -2.92
C ASP A 49 18.54 -7.19 -2.45
N ALA A 50 19.77 -7.63 -2.61
CA ALA A 50 20.93 -6.85 -2.16
C ALA A 50 21.06 -5.52 -2.93
N ARG A 51 20.69 -5.49 -4.21
CA ARG A 51 20.74 -4.28 -5.03
C ARG A 51 19.72 -3.26 -4.55
N GLU A 52 18.48 -3.67 -4.38
CA GLU A 52 17.40 -2.78 -3.92
C GLU A 52 17.69 -2.23 -2.52
N LEU A 53 18.22 -3.08 -1.63
CA LEU A 53 18.59 -2.66 -0.29
C LEU A 53 19.75 -1.64 -0.31
N SER A 54 20.71 -1.77 -1.23
CA SER A 54 21.81 -0.82 -1.38
C SER A 54 21.36 0.59 -1.76
N LEU A 55 20.18 0.71 -2.40
CA LEU A 55 19.61 1.98 -2.83
C LEU A 55 18.74 2.65 -1.76
N PHE A 56 18.44 1.97 -0.67
CA PHE A 56 17.51 2.42 0.37
C PHE A 56 17.89 3.76 0.98
N LYS A 57 19.13 3.93 1.40
CA LYS A 57 19.61 5.16 2.06
C LYS A 57 19.51 6.38 1.17
N ALA A 58 19.70 6.22 -0.13
CA ALA A 58 19.62 7.30 -1.11
C ALA A 58 18.18 7.57 -1.58
N GLY A 59 17.20 6.82 -1.06
CA GLY A 59 15.81 6.92 -1.49
C GLY A 59 15.56 6.46 -2.93
N LYS A 60 16.50 5.73 -3.51
CA LYS A 60 16.44 5.25 -4.89
C LYS A 60 15.89 3.84 -4.96
N THR A 61 15.40 3.46 -6.14
CA THR A 61 14.91 2.12 -6.42
C THR A 61 15.22 1.71 -7.86
N SER A 62 15.45 0.43 -8.05
CA SER A 62 15.53 -0.19 -9.37
C SER A 62 14.20 -0.83 -9.81
N ASP A 63 13.20 -0.86 -8.93
CA ASP A 63 11.89 -1.47 -9.18
C ASP A 63 10.92 -0.44 -9.79
N PRO A 64 10.46 -0.64 -11.04
CA PRO A 64 9.50 0.28 -11.67
C PRO A 64 8.17 0.39 -10.92
N ASN A 65 7.72 -0.70 -10.27
CA ASN A 65 6.50 -0.67 -9.47
C ASN A 65 6.67 0.24 -8.25
N VAL A 66 7.81 0.21 -7.58
CA VAL A 66 8.09 1.10 -6.46
C VAL A 66 8.01 2.56 -6.90
N LYS A 67 8.61 2.92 -8.04
CA LYS A 67 8.53 4.28 -8.60
C LYS A 67 7.08 4.70 -8.87
N LYS A 68 6.30 3.82 -9.50
CA LYS A 68 4.88 4.04 -9.78
C LYS A 68 4.09 4.28 -8.49
N TYR A 69 4.29 3.44 -7.49
CA TYR A 69 3.57 3.54 -6.22
C TYR A 69 3.94 4.79 -5.43
N GLN A 70 5.20 5.16 -5.43
CA GLN A 70 5.67 6.39 -4.79
C GLN A 70 5.04 7.63 -5.42
N LYS A 71 4.92 7.67 -6.75
CA LYS A 71 4.22 8.75 -7.45
C LYS A 71 2.76 8.84 -7.02
N LEU A 72 2.04 7.72 -7.00
CA LEU A 72 0.64 7.67 -6.58
C LEU A 72 0.45 8.10 -5.13
N LEU A 73 1.36 7.71 -4.24
CA LEU A 73 1.35 8.13 -2.83
C LEU A 73 1.52 9.64 -2.66
N LYS A 74 2.39 10.27 -3.45
CA LYS A 74 2.57 11.72 -3.42
C LYS A 74 1.35 12.50 -3.89
N GLU A 75 0.56 11.92 -4.76
CA GLU A 75 -0.65 12.55 -5.31
C GLU A 75 -1.88 12.35 -4.44
N ALA A 76 -1.86 11.40 -3.52
CA ALA A 76 -3.01 11.02 -2.70
C ALA A 76 -3.14 11.86 -1.44
N ASN A 77 -4.39 11.98 -0.94
CA ASN A 77 -4.70 12.56 0.37
C ASN A 77 -5.27 11.53 1.33
N ARG A 78 -5.84 10.45 0.82
CA ARG A 78 -6.40 9.34 1.59
C ARG A 78 -5.89 8.02 1.06
N LEU A 79 -5.52 7.12 1.97
CA LEU A 79 -5.17 5.75 1.65
C LEU A 79 -6.25 4.81 2.15
N ILE A 80 -6.59 3.82 1.34
CA ILE A 80 -7.44 2.69 1.74
C ILE A 80 -6.66 1.42 1.46
N PHE A 81 -6.27 0.71 2.50
CA PHE A 81 -5.70 -0.63 2.38
C PHE A 81 -6.81 -1.66 2.44
N THR A 82 -6.79 -2.64 1.55
CA THR A 82 -7.69 -3.79 1.64
C THR A 82 -6.93 -5.09 1.36
N PHE A 83 -6.91 -5.97 2.36
CA PHE A 83 -6.16 -7.22 2.32
C PHE A 83 -6.72 -8.23 3.34
N PRO A 84 -6.49 -9.53 3.15
CA PRO A 84 -6.86 -10.53 4.16
C PRO A 84 -5.87 -10.53 5.32
N VAL A 85 -6.34 -10.88 6.51
CA VAL A 85 -5.47 -11.17 7.64
C VAL A 85 -5.04 -12.63 7.57
N TRP A 86 -3.74 -12.87 7.41
CA TRP A 86 -3.13 -14.18 7.40
C TRP A 86 -2.14 -14.31 8.55
N TRP A 87 -2.32 -15.35 9.37
CA TRP A 87 -1.48 -15.56 10.55
C TRP A 87 -1.45 -14.34 11.48
N ASN A 88 -2.61 -13.75 11.69
CA ASN A 88 -2.80 -12.57 12.54
C ASN A 88 -1.97 -11.34 12.11
N ASP A 89 -1.62 -11.26 10.84
CA ASP A 89 -0.79 -10.19 10.28
C ASP A 89 -1.23 -9.88 8.84
N THR A 90 -0.53 -8.96 8.20
CA THR A 90 -0.69 -8.68 6.77
C THR A 90 -0.13 -9.81 5.92
N PRO A 91 -0.62 -10.00 4.69
CA PRO A 91 0.06 -10.86 3.73
C PRO A 91 1.49 -10.36 3.44
N ALA A 92 2.39 -11.26 3.08
CA ALA A 92 3.78 -10.93 2.77
C ALA A 92 3.91 -9.80 1.75
N ILE A 93 3.03 -9.76 0.75
CA ILE A 93 3.08 -8.75 -0.33
C ILE A 93 2.77 -7.33 0.19
N ILE A 94 1.90 -7.19 1.19
CA ILE A 94 1.64 -5.90 1.86
C ILE A 94 2.85 -5.47 2.68
N LYS A 95 3.46 -6.39 3.43
CA LYS A 95 4.68 -6.08 4.19
C LYS A 95 5.80 -5.65 3.25
N GLY A 96 5.98 -6.34 2.14
CA GLY A 96 6.95 -5.98 1.11
C GLY A 96 6.67 -4.63 0.46
N PHE A 97 5.40 -4.27 0.27
CA PHE A 97 5.02 -2.92 -0.15
C PHE A 97 5.53 -1.88 0.85
N ILE A 98 5.28 -2.08 2.14
CA ILE A 98 5.79 -1.17 3.18
C ILE A 98 7.32 -1.12 3.16
N ASP A 99 7.97 -2.27 3.15
CA ASP A 99 9.44 -2.35 3.19
C ASP A 99 10.11 -1.64 2.02
N LYS A 100 9.59 -1.82 0.80
CA LYS A 100 10.23 -1.34 -0.43
C LYS A 100 9.80 0.05 -0.86
N VAL A 101 8.57 0.45 -0.57
CA VAL A 101 8.02 1.73 -1.02
C VAL A 101 8.28 2.85 0.00
N MET A 102 8.17 2.55 1.30
CA MET A 102 8.33 3.54 2.37
C MET A 102 9.79 3.76 2.76
N LYS A 103 10.59 4.11 1.75
CA LYS A 103 12.03 4.31 1.92
C LYS A 103 12.36 5.62 2.63
N LYS A 104 13.57 5.64 3.20
CA LYS A 104 14.24 6.88 3.62
C LYS A 104 14.30 7.87 2.45
N GLN A 105 14.23 9.16 2.74
CA GLN A 105 14.13 10.29 1.82
C GLN A 105 12.80 10.40 1.05
N PHE A 106 12.08 9.31 0.85
CA PHE A 106 10.76 9.35 0.26
C PHE A 106 9.67 9.54 1.32
N ALA A 107 9.55 8.61 2.26
CA ALA A 107 8.52 8.62 3.27
C ALA A 107 8.95 9.32 4.56
N TYR A 108 10.24 9.30 4.86
CA TYR A 108 10.79 9.87 6.09
C TYR A 108 12.27 10.19 5.97
N ASP A 109 12.74 10.98 6.93
CA ASP A 109 14.16 11.16 7.25
C ASP A 109 14.38 11.10 8.76
N VAL A 110 15.65 11.01 9.16
CA VAL A 110 16.04 11.05 10.56
C VAL A 110 16.63 12.43 10.84
N GLY A 111 15.97 13.18 11.71
CA GLY A 111 16.44 14.48 12.18
C GLY A 111 17.15 14.38 13.53
N ALA A 112 17.58 15.53 14.08
CA ALA A 112 18.28 15.61 15.36
C ALA A 112 17.44 15.10 16.55
N THR A 113 16.12 15.20 16.47
CA THR A 113 15.19 14.87 17.55
C THR A 113 14.28 13.66 17.24
N GLY A 114 14.52 12.96 16.15
CA GLY A 114 13.73 11.79 15.75
C GLY A 114 13.41 11.72 14.28
N VAL A 115 12.39 10.91 13.95
CA VAL A 115 11.96 10.70 12.57
C VAL A 115 11.08 11.85 12.09
N ILE A 116 11.36 12.31 10.87
CA ILE A 116 10.59 13.35 10.18
C ILE A 116 9.84 12.70 9.03
N GLY A 117 8.50 12.72 9.06
CA GLY A 117 7.67 12.20 7.99
C GLY A 117 7.54 13.17 6.82
N HIS A 118 7.57 12.63 5.59
CA HIS A 118 7.46 13.41 4.36
C HIS A 118 6.12 13.29 3.65
N LEU A 119 5.31 12.27 3.94
CA LEU A 119 4.00 12.07 3.33
C LEU A 119 2.91 12.90 4.01
N ARG A 120 3.14 14.20 4.18
CA ARG A 120 2.22 15.12 4.86
C ARG A 120 0.95 15.41 4.06
N ASN A 121 0.93 15.05 2.79
CA ASN A 121 -0.26 15.10 1.93
C ASN A 121 -1.30 14.05 2.34
N ILE A 122 -0.90 12.97 3.00
CA ILE A 122 -1.82 11.93 3.47
C ILE A 122 -2.48 12.39 4.77
N GLN A 123 -3.78 12.60 4.71
CA GLN A 123 -4.59 13.11 5.83
C GLN A 123 -5.40 12.01 6.52
N ARG A 124 -5.65 10.90 5.83
CA ARG A 124 -6.47 9.81 6.32
C ARG A 124 -5.98 8.47 5.79
N VAL A 125 -5.94 7.47 6.68
CA VAL A 125 -5.64 6.08 6.33
C VAL A 125 -6.74 5.19 6.90
N GLU A 126 -7.29 4.34 6.05
CA GLU A 126 -8.29 3.35 6.41
C GLU A 126 -7.77 1.97 6.05
N VAL A 127 -8.08 0.98 6.87
CA VAL A 127 -7.68 -0.41 6.66
C VAL A 127 -8.92 -1.28 6.72
N MET A 128 -9.22 -1.95 5.62
CA MET A 128 -10.34 -2.88 5.49
C MET A 128 -9.79 -4.29 5.34
N THR A 129 -10.00 -5.11 6.36
CA THR A 129 -9.46 -6.47 6.39
C THR A 129 -10.57 -7.51 6.45
N THR A 130 -10.24 -8.72 6.01
CA THR A 130 -11.08 -9.90 6.15
C THR A 130 -10.36 -10.95 6.97
N LEU A 131 -11.12 -11.69 7.79
CA LEU A 131 -10.61 -12.82 8.57
C LEU A 131 -11.18 -14.11 7.98
N PRO A 132 -10.39 -15.17 7.84
CA PRO A 132 -10.86 -16.44 7.29
C PRO A 132 -11.83 -17.17 8.21
N HIS A 133 -11.78 -16.91 9.52
CA HIS A 133 -12.63 -17.55 10.53
C HIS A 133 -13.10 -16.53 11.56
N PRO A 134 -14.26 -16.80 12.22
CA PRO A 134 -14.68 -16.00 13.36
C PRO A 134 -13.62 -16.01 14.47
N PRO A 135 -13.48 -14.93 15.23
CA PRO A 135 -12.58 -14.88 16.37
C PRO A 135 -12.90 -16.00 17.37
N GLY A 136 -11.87 -16.72 17.82
CA GLY A 136 -12.00 -17.75 18.84
C GLY A 136 -12.19 -19.18 18.32
N ILE A 137 -12.06 -19.40 17.03
CA ILE A 137 -12.03 -20.75 16.44
C ILE A 137 -10.61 -21.10 15.98
#